data_fcd8df3e0e94f9b3c544bf7a68373ee8
#
_entry.id   fcd8df3e0e94f9b3c544bf7a68373ee8
#
_cell.length_a   1.000
_cell.length_b   1.000
_cell.length_c   1.000
_cell.angle_alpha   90.00
_cell.angle_beta   90.00
_cell.angle_gamma   90.00
#
_symmetry.space_group_name_H-M   'P 1'
#
loop_
_entity.id
_entity.type
_entity.pdbx_description
1 polymer ?
#
loop_
_entity_poly.entity_id
_entity_poly.type
_entity_poly.pdbx_seq_one_letter_code
_entity_poly.pdbx_strand_id
1 'polypeptide(L)'
;MTYAIKRCEYYMQLEDDVEAAPAYARVIFNYLALNSGTEWLFMSFSSMGFIGRLFRSSNLKYMTYAIALYYRFKPVDWILEDILRSRYCSLDKNMRECAKEISAHRISSGTSQFQHVGKISSLRGKIQKIHDGNFNKGLAQGKRGNPSADVTTSMAAARKRQDPENAYNNNMAMWLINPQIGDYISIAFHSIMNITGVMFLSGVPPAPEDKFGPETIVSAYNGTSTEISLGQFSENGDFLFHSTGIIVKELRIKVTANITHWVTVDHIVVHAVPIVESSSRNITILG
;
A
#
# COMPACT_ATOMS: atom_id res chain seq x y z
N MET A 1 7.54 -20.28 -12.60
CA MET A 1 8.15 -20.21 -11.25
C MET A 1 9.54 -20.86 -11.18
N THR A 2 9.71 -22.16 -11.43
CA THR A 2 11.01 -22.87 -11.32
C THR A 2 12.14 -22.18 -12.08
N TYR A 3 11.88 -21.70 -13.30
CA TYR A 3 12.85 -20.97 -14.12
C TYR A 3 13.34 -19.65 -13.45
N ALA A 4 12.47 -18.96 -12.74
CA ALA A 4 12.76 -17.66 -12.12
C ALA A 4 13.63 -17.75 -10.85
N ILE A 5 13.61 -18.88 -10.11
CA ILE A 5 14.22 -19.03 -8.78
C ILE A 5 15.70 -18.57 -8.71
N LYS A 6 16.48 -18.77 -9.80
CA LYS A 6 17.89 -18.43 -9.85
C LYS A 6 18.23 -17.28 -10.79
N ARG A 7 17.22 -16.57 -11.34
CA ARG A 7 17.41 -15.60 -12.42
C ARG A 7 16.93 -14.18 -12.10
N CYS A 8 16.09 -14.02 -11.11
CA CYS A 8 15.56 -12.74 -10.70
C CYS A 8 15.38 -12.68 -9.19
N GLU A 9 15.34 -11.48 -8.63
CA GLU A 9 15.07 -11.25 -7.21
C GLU A 9 13.58 -11.37 -6.93
N TYR A 10 12.76 -10.90 -7.86
CA TYR A 10 11.29 -10.91 -7.76
C TYR A 10 10.68 -11.60 -8.97
N TYR A 11 9.54 -12.25 -8.75
CA TYR A 11 8.74 -12.91 -9.77
C TYR A 11 7.29 -12.47 -9.65
N MET A 12 6.74 -11.96 -10.75
CA MET A 12 5.32 -11.61 -10.82
C MET A 12 4.57 -12.64 -11.64
N GLN A 13 3.47 -13.13 -11.09
CA GLN A 13 2.54 -14.00 -11.80
C GLN A 13 1.43 -13.17 -12.43
N LEU A 14 1.29 -13.30 -13.73
CA LEU A 14 0.21 -12.76 -14.55
C LEU A 14 -0.45 -13.91 -15.34
N GLU A 15 -1.65 -13.67 -15.83
CA GLU A 15 -2.31 -14.47 -16.85
C GLU A 15 -2.11 -13.81 -18.22
N ASP A 16 -2.37 -14.54 -19.32
CA ASP A 16 -2.13 -14.06 -20.69
C ASP A 16 -3.26 -13.17 -21.23
N ASP A 17 -4.37 -13.11 -20.51
CA ASP A 17 -5.57 -12.33 -20.85
C ASP A 17 -5.85 -11.21 -19.83
N VAL A 18 -4.81 -10.45 -19.50
CA VAL A 18 -4.90 -9.32 -18.56
C VAL A 18 -4.57 -7.98 -19.22
N GLU A 19 -5.28 -6.95 -18.80
CA GLU A 19 -4.97 -5.55 -19.07
C GLU A 19 -4.28 -4.93 -17.86
N ALA A 20 -3.19 -4.19 -18.08
CA ALA A 20 -2.48 -3.48 -17.03
C ALA A 20 -2.93 -2.03 -16.91
N ALA A 21 -3.06 -1.52 -15.69
CA ALA A 21 -3.30 -0.10 -15.44
C ALA A 21 -2.11 0.75 -15.93
N PRO A 22 -2.33 1.97 -16.43
CA PRO A 22 -1.24 2.89 -16.72
C PRO A 22 -0.35 3.08 -15.49
N ALA A 23 0.97 3.17 -15.71
CA ALA A 23 1.96 3.34 -14.64
C ALA A 23 2.00 2.22 -13.56
N TYR A 24 1.43 1.03 -13.82
CA TYR A 24 1.45 -0.10 -12.87
C TYR A 24 2.84 -0.44 -12.34
N ALA A 25 3.87 -0.35 -13.17
CA ALA A 25 5.24 -0.63 -12.76
C ALA A 25 5.73 0.35 -11.67
N ARG A 26 5.39 1.63 -11.78
CA ARG A 26 5.71 2.65 -10.77
C ARG A 26 5.09 2.29 -9.43
N VAL A 27 3.82 1.88 -9.40
CA VAL A 27 3.14 1.43 -8.18
C VAL A 27 3.86 0.22 -7.57
N ILE A 28 4.19 -0.79 -8.38
CA ILE A 28 4.88 -2.00 -7.92
C ILE A 28 6.24 -1.68 -7.30
N PHE A 29 7.08 -0.87 -7.97
CA PHE A 29 8.41 -0.52 -7.48
C PHE A 29 8.36 0.29 -6.17
N ASN A 30 7.41 1.21 -6.04
CA ASN A 30 7.23 1.97 -4.79
C ASN A 30 6.78 1.07 -3.65
N TYR A 31 5.86 0.12 -3.89
CA TYR A 31 5.47 -0.89 -2.87
C TYR A 31 6.64 -1.80 -2.47
N LEU A 32 7.47 -2.23 -3.42
CA LEU A 32 8.69 -2.99 -3.13
C LEU A 32 9.65 -2.21 -2.25
N ALA A 33 9.92 -0.95 -2.59
CA ALA A 33 10.82 -0.09 -1.84
C ALA A 33 10.29 0.18 -0.42
N LEU A 34 8.99 0.50 -0.29
CA LEU A 34 8.34 0.74 1.00
C LEU A 34 8.41 -0.49 1.94
N ASN A 35 8.40 -1.69 1.38
CA ASN A 35 8.37 -2.96 2.13
C ASN A 35 9.70 -3.73 2.06
N SER A 36 10.80 -3.06 1.70
CA SER A 36 12.11 -3.71 1.52
C SER A 36 12.62 -4.37 2.80
N GLY A 37 12.38 -3.76 3.97
CA GLY A 37 12.79 -4.23 5.30
C GLY A 37 11.80 -5.18 5.99
N THR A 38 10.64 -5.50 5.37
CA THR A 38 9.61 -6.34 5.98
C THR A 38 9.62 -7.76 5.41
N GLU A 39 9.22 -8.74 6.23
CA GLU A 39 8.99 -10.09 5.75
C GLU A 39 7.57 -10.20 5.18
N TRP A 40 7.45 -10.66 3.93
CA TRP A 40 6.18 -10.94 3.28
C TRP A 40 6.30 -12.16 2.36
N LEU A 41 5.21 -12.91 2.21
CA LEU A 41 5.17 -14.07 1.31
C LEU A 41 4.94 -13.63 -0.13
N PHE A 42 3.95 -12.74 -0.33
CA PHE A 42 3.68 -12.13 -1.62
C PHE A 42 2.98 -10.78 -1.47
N MET A 43 3.08 -9.96 -2.52
CA MET A 43 2.29 -8.75 -2.69
C MET A 43 1.20 -8.97 -3.73
N SER A 44 0.02 -8.39 -3.49
CA SER A 44 -1.14 -8.46 -4.39
C SER A 44 -1.38 -7.12 -5.06
N PHE A 45 -1.35 -7.11 -6.37
CA PHE A 45 -1.65 -5.96 -7.23
C PHE A 45 -2.93 -6.19 -8.06
N SER A 46 -3.72 -7.17 -7.70
CA SER A 46 -5.09 -7.42 -8.17
C SER A 46 -5.89 -8.12 -7.09
N SER A 47 -7.20 -7.89 -7.04
CA SER A 47 -8.10 -8.59 -6.13
C SER A 47 -8.50 -9.98 -6.68
N MET A 48 -8.20 -10.27 -7.94
CA MET A 48 -8.67 -11.47 -8.64
C MET A 48 -7.63 -12.58 -8.67
N GLY A 49 -8.07 -13.80 -8.34
CA GLY A 49 -7.41 -15.08 -8.58
C GLY A 49 -5.89 -15.08 -8.32
N PHE A 50 -5.14 -15.59 -9.29
CA PHE A 50 -3.69 -15.67 -9.24
C PHE A 50 -2.99 -14.57 -10.06
N ILE A 51 -3.71 -13.49 -10.39
CA ILE A 51 -3.24 -12.35 -11.19
C ILE A 51 -2.55 -11.33 -10.30
N GLY A 52 -1.44 -10.73 -10.78
CA GLY A 52 -0.73 -9.65 -10.11
C GLY A 52 -0.15 -10.06 -8.75
N ARG A 53 0.27 -11.32 -8.60
CA ARG A 53 0.94 -11.82 -7.40
C ARG A 53 2.45 -11.70 -7.56
N LEU A 54 3.08 -10.87 -6.74
CA LEU A 54 4.53 -10.65 -6.72
C LEU A 54 5.16 -11.42 -5.57
N PHE A 55 6.19 -12.20 -5.86
CA PHE A 55 6.92 -13.03 -4.91
C PHE A 55 8.40 -12.68 -4.88
N ARG A 56 9.04 -12.82 -3.73
CA ARG A 56 10.50 -12.95 -3.67
C ARG A 56 10.90 -14.31 -4.24
N SER A 57 11.93 -14.36 -5.07
CA SER A 57 12.36 -15.62 -5.69
C SER A 57 12.78 -16.68 -4.66
N SER A 58 13.26 -16.26 -3.48
CA SER A 58 13.53 -17.15 -2.35
C SER A 58 12.31 -17.95 -1.89
N ASN A 59 11.11 -17.41 -2.02
CA ASN A 59 9.86 -18.07 -1.64
C ASN A 59 9.31 -19.03 -2.72
N LEU A 60 9.74 -18.89 -3.98
CA LEU A 60 9.19 -19.66 -5.11
C LEU A 60 9.42 -21.17 -5.01
N LYS A 61 10.49 -21.59 -4.33
CA LYS A 61 10.78 -23.01 -4.16
C LYS A 61 9.64 -23.75 -3.44
N TYR A 62 9.18 -23.20 -2.32
CA TYR A 62 8.07 -23.78 -1.54
C TYR A 62 6.75 -23.72 -2.32
N MET A 63 6.50 -22.60 -3.00
CA MET A 63 5.33 -22.44 -3.86
C MET A 63 5.30 -23.50 -4.96
N THR A 64 6.41 -23.71 -5.64
CA THR A 64 6.53 -24.67 -6.73
C THR A 64 6.24 -26.11 -6.25
N TYR A 65 6.77 -26.47 -5.08
CA TYR A 65 6.51 -27.81 -4.52
C TYR A 65 5.05 -28.00 -4.11
N ALA A 66 4.46 -27.01 -3.45
CA ALA A 66 3.06 -27.09 -3.03
C ALA A 66 2.12 -27.16 -4.26
N ILE A 67 2.38 -26.36 -5.29
CA ILE A 67 1.62 -26.42 -6.53
C ILE A 67 1.79 -27.79 -7.19
N ALA A 68 3.00 -28.33 -7.30
CA ALA A 68 3.26 -29.63 -7.90
C ALA A 68 2.55 -30.79 -7.18
N LEU A 69 2.40 -30.68 -5.85
CA LEU A 69 1.69 -31.70 -5.04
C LEU A 69 0.17 -31.62 -5.18
N TYR A 70 -0.40 -30.41 -5.28
CA TYR A 70 -1.84 -30.20 -5.09
C TYR A 70 -2.59 -29.71 -6.33
N TYR A 71 -1.93 -29.35 -7.46
CA TYR A 71 -2.56 -28.75 -8.64
C TYR A 71 -3.69 -29.58 -9.25
N ARG A 72 -3.69 -30.90 -9.05
CA ARG A 72 -4.76 -31.79 -9.52
C ARG A 72 -6.01 -31.75 -8.66
N PHE A 73 -5.91 -31.26 -7.43
CA PHE A 73 -6.98 -31.31 -6.43
C PHE A 73 -7.56 -29.92 -6.12
N LYS A 74 -6.76 -28.88 -6.31
CA LYS A 74 -7.13 -27.50 -5.95
C LYS A 74 -6.64 -26.50 -7.00
N PRO A 75 -7.42 -25.43 -7.24
CA PRO A 75 -6.94 -24.26 -7.96
C PRO A 75 -5.71 -23.65 -7.29
N VAL A 76 -4.85 -23.02 -8.08
CA VAL A 76 -3.56 -22.51 -7.61
C VAL A 76 -3.68 -21.37 -6.58
N ASP A 77 -4.71 -20.56 -6.70
CA ASP A 77 -5.05 -19.51 -5.74
C ASP A 77 -5.45 -20.07 -4.37
N TRP A 78 -6.15 -21.21 -4.33
CA TRP A 78 -6.46 -21.91 -3.08
C TRP A 78 -5.22 -22.55 -2.45
N ILE A 79 -4.33 -23.09 -3.27
CA ILE A 79 -3.04 -23.62 -2.77
C ILE A 79 -2.23 -22.52 -2.10
N LEU A 80 -2.24 -21.30 -2.65
CA LEU A 80 -1.59 -20.13 -2.07
C LEU A 80 -2.15 -19.78 -0.68
N GLU A 81 -3.46 -19.80 -0.50
CA GLU A 81 -4.10 -19.58 0.80
C GLU A 81 -3.75 -20.70 1.80
N ASP A 82 -3.68 -21.97 1.36
CA ASP A 82 -3.24 -23.08 2.22
C ASP A 82 -1.78 -22.90 2.69
N ILE A 83 -0.89 -22.41 1.82
CA ILE A 83 0.51 -22.11 2.17
C ILE A 83 0.58 -21.01 3.23
N LEU A 84 -0.18 -19.92 3.05
CA LEU A 84 -0.26 -18.86 4.04
C LEU A 84 -0.69 -19.39 5.40
N ARG A 85 -1.76 -20.18 5.44
CA ARG A 85 -2.28 -20.77 6.66
C ARG A 85 -1.25 -21.71 7.31
N SER A 86 -0.66 -22.60 6.54
CA SER A 86 0.31 -23.58 7.03
C SER A 86 1.59 -22.92 7.57
N ARG A 87 1.98 -21.77 7.01
CA ARG A 87 3.22 -21.08 7.40
C ARG A 87 3.04 -20.13 8.58
N TYR A 88 1.91 -19.44 8.66
CA TYR A 88 1.71 -18.33 9.59
C TYR A 88 0.63 -18.59 10.66
N CYS A 89 -0.15 -19.67 10.53
CA CYS A 89 -1.13 -20.09 11.53
C CYS A 89 -0.65 -21.33 12.27
N SER A 90 -0.50 -21.21 13.57
CA SER A 90 -0.28 -22.35 14.46
C SER A 90 -1.61 -22.85 15.05
N LEU A 91 -1.65 -24.11 15.51
CA LEU A 91 -2.87 -24.74 16.02
C LEU A 91 -3.39 -24.13 17.32
N ASP A 92 -2.56 -23.38 18.04
CA ASP A 92 -2.88 -22.66 19.27
C ASP A 92 -3.57 -21.30 19.01
N LYS A 93 -3.52 -20.80 17.77
CA LYS A 93 -4.13 -19.53 17.40
C LYS A 93 -5.61 -19.69 16.99
N ASN A 94 -6.44 -18.81 17.47
CA ASN A 94 -7.82 -18.73 16.99
C ASN A 94 -7.88 -18.11 15.57
N MET A 95 -9.06 -18.19 14.92
CA MET A 95 -9.24 -17.72 13.55
C MET A 95 -8.93 -16.22 13.36
N ARG A 96 -9.18 -15.39 14.36
CA ARG A 96 -8.94 -13.95 14.29
C ARG A 96 -7.45 -13.62 14.36
N GLU A 97 -6.73 -14.28 15.24
CA GLU A 97 -5.27 -14.17 15.37
C GLU A 97 -4.59 -14.66 14.09
N CYS A 98 -5.04 -15.81 13.57
CA CYS A 98 -4.55 -16.37 12.32
C CYS A 98 -4.77 -15.41 11.14
N ALA A 99 -5.96 -14.81 11.00
CA ALA A 99 -6.24 -13.83 9.96
C ALA A 99 -5.34 -12.58 10.06
N LYS A 100 -5.02 -12.14 11.27
CA LYS A 100 -4.10 -11.02 11.52
C LYS A 100 -2.67 -11.35 11.06
N GLU A 101 -2.17 -12.52 11.40
CA GLU A 101 -0.85 -12.99 10.98
C GLU A 101 -0.76 -13.13 9.45
N ILE A 102 -1.75 -13.74 8.83
CA ILE A 102 -1.81 -13.86 7.37
C ILE A 102 -1.79 -12.49 6.70
N SER A 103 -2.57 -11.53 7.21
CA SER A 103 -2.61 -10.17 6.62
C SER A 103 -1.30 -9.41 6.79
N ALA A 104 -0.51 -9.69 7.82
CA ALA A 104 0.82 -9.10 7.99
C ALA A 104 1.82 -9.59 6.93
N HIS A 105 1.64 -10.80 6.39
CA HIS A 105 2.53 -11.39 5.40
C HIS A 105 2.00 -11.37 3.96
N ARG A 106 0.78 -10.84 3.77
CA ARG A 106 0.14 -10.60 2.47
C ARG A 106 -0.10 -9.11 2.28
N ILE A 107 0.80 -8.44 1.59
CA ILE A 107 0.69 -7.01 1.31
C ILE A 107 -0.25 -6.81 0.12
N SER A 108 -1.16 -5.85 0.19
CA SER A 108 -2.05 -5.47 -0.91
C SER A 108 -1.89 -4.00 -1.25
N SER A 109 -1.85 -3.68 -2.54
CA SER A 109 -1.86 -2.29 -3.02
C SER A 109 -3.21 -1.59 -2.79
N GLY A 110 -4.25 -2.35 -2.48
CA GLY A 110 -5.62 -1.80 -2.33
C GLY A 110 -6.30 -1.51 -3.67
N THR A 111 -5.58 -0.92 -4.63
CA THR A 111 -6.04 -0.73 -6.02
C THR A 111 -5.49 -1.85 -6.90
N SER A 112 -6.33 -2.37 -7.79
CA SER A 112 -5.90 -3.38 -8.74
C SER A 112 -5.20 -2.75 -9.92
N GLN A 113 -3.98 -3.24 -10.18
CA GLN A 113 -3.15 -2.81 -11.31
C GLN A 113 -3.37 -3.67 -12.55
N PHE A 114 -4.12 -4.76 -12.41
CA PHE A 114 -4.39 -5.71 -13.50
C PHE A 114 -5.85 -6.11 -13.51
N GLN A 115 -6.46 -6.04 -14.71
CA GLN A 115 -7.83 -6.47 -14.99
C GLN A 115 -7.80 -7.72 -15.85
N HIS A 116 -8.54 -8.76 -15.47
CA HIS A 116 -8.81 -9.88 -16.33
C HIS A 116 -9.79 -9.45 -17.44
N VAL A 117 -9.43 -9.66 -18.70
CA VAL A 117 -10.25 -9.29 -19.86
C VAL A 117 -10.77 -10.50 -20.66
N GLY A 118 -10.28 -11.71 -20.35
CA GLY A 118 -10.69 -12.94 -20.96
C GLY A 118 -12.16 -13.26 -20.71
N LYS A 119 -12.89 -13.59 -21.77
CA LYS A 119 -14.32 -13.91 -21.71
C LYS A 119 -14.57 -15.42 -21.66
N ILE A 120 -13.64 -16.21 -22.19
CA ILE A 120 -13.76 -17.67 -22.31
C ILE A 120 -12.82 -18.30 -21.29
N SER A 121 -13.37 -19.06 -20.34
CA SER A 121 -12.58 -19.79 -19.37
C SER A 121 -11.96 -21.04 -20.01
N SER A 122 -10.76 -21.44 -19.55
CA SER A 122 -10.18 -22.76 -19.84
C SER A 122 -11.05 -23.92 -19.31
N LEU A 123 -11.96 -23.65 -18.39
CA LEU A 123 -12.98 -24.59 -17.94
C LEU A 123 -14.12 -24.63 -18.95
N ARG A 124 -14.36 -25.83 -19.55
CA ARG A 124 -15.33 -26.04 -20.61
C ARG A 124 -16.73 -25.52 -20.22
N GLY A 125 -17.30 -24.65 -21.05
CA GLY A 125 -18.66 -24.09 -20.87
C GLY A 125 -18.78 -22.94 -19.87
N LYS A 126 -17.69 -22.45 -19.26
CA LYS A 126 -17.72 -21.34 -18.33
C LYS A 126 -17.39 -20.02 -19.06
N ILE A 127 -18.34 -19.09 -19.08
CA ILE A 127 -18.14 -17.72 -19.53
C ILE A 127 -17.71 -16.88 -18.32
N GLN A 128 -16.55 -16.23 -18.40
CA GLN A 128 -16.04 -15.36 -17.37
C GLN A 128 -16.70 -13.97 -17.51
N LYS A 129 -17.41 -13.54 -16.47
CA LYS A 129 -18.04 -12.21 -16.40
C LYS A 129 -17.47 -11.35 -15.26
N ILE A 130 -16.42 -11.85 -14.62
CA ILE A 130 -15.89 -11.20 -13.41
C ILE A 130 -15.06 -9.98 -13.83
N HIS A 131 -15.42 -8.83 -13.31
CA HIS A 131 -14.70 -7.58 -13.47
C HIS A 131 -14.17 -7.14 -12.11
N ASP A 132 -12.88 -6.79 -12.05
CA ASP A 132 -12.29 -6.26 -10.83
C ASP A 132 -12.79 -4.82 -10.60
N GLY A 133 -13.65 -4.66 -9.61
CA GLY A 133 -14.20 -3.37 -9.25
C GLY A 133 -13.17 -2.34 -8.80
N ASN A 134 -11.95 -2.79 -8.45
CA ASN A 134 -10.85 -1.96 -7.98
C ASN A 134 -9.81 -1.64 -9.06
N PHE A 135 -10.01 -2.14 -10.30
CA PHE A 135 -9.08 -1.91 -11.40
C PHE A 135 -9.13 -0.46 -11.89
N ASN A 136 -7.97 0.16 -12.01
CA ASN A 136 -7.75 1.51 -12.56
C ASN A 136 -8.75 2.57 -12.01
N LYS A 137 -9.26 2.33 -10.83
CA LYS A 137 -10.10 3.29 -10.12
C LYS A 137 -9.23 3.94 -9.05
N GLY A 138 -8.94 5.22 -9.24
CA GLY A 138 -8.51 6.07 -8.13
C GLY A 138 -9.60 6.20 -7.03
N LEU A 139 -10.47 5.21 -6.97
CA LEU A 139 -11.66 5.10 -6.14
C LEU A 139 -11.81 3.65 -5.66
N ALA A 140 -10.74 3.03 -5.19
CA ALA A 140 -10.88 1.75 -4.51
C ALA A 140 -11.77 1.95 -3.28
N GLN A 141 -12.95 1.36 -3.29
CA GLN A 141 -13.84 1.37 -2.12
C GLN A 141 -13.21 0.49 -1.04
N GLY A 142 -12.81 1.11 0.05
CA GLY A 142 -12.25 0.39 1.20
C GLY A 142 -11.44 1.31 2.09
N LYS A 143 -11.42 1.02 3.39
CA LYS A 143 -10.54 1.74 4.32
C LYS A 143 -9.10 1.34 4.06
N ARG A 144 -8.20 2.33 3.93
CA ARG A 144 -6.76 2.07 4.02
C ARG A 144 -6.42 1.61 5.42
N GLY A 145 -5.41 0.78 5.53
CA GLY A 145 -4.83 0.39 6.82
C GLY A 145 -3.96 1.47 7.46
N ASN A 146 -4.11 2.75 7.07
CA ASN A 146 -3.39 3.86 7.65
C ASN A 146 -3.77 4.06 9.13
N PRO A 147 -2.85 4.53 9.97
CA PRO A 147 -3.15 4.91 11.36
C PRO A 147 -4.25 5.97 11.42
N SER A 148 -5.09 5.91 12.46
CA SER A 148 -6.16 6.88 12.67
C SER A 148 -5.60 8.29 12.88
N ALA A 149 -6.09 9.26 12.11
CA ALA A 149 -5.62 10.64 12.10
C ALA A 149 -6.73 11.62 11.70
N ASP A 150 -6.61 12.87 12.15
CA ASP A 150 -7.33 13.99 11.60
C ASP A 150 -6.52 14.56 10.42
N VAL A 151 -7.16 14.72 9.28
CA VAL A 151 -6.50 15.23 8.07
C VAL A 151 -7.10 16.57 7.69
N THR A 152 -6.24 17.59 7.64
CA THR A 152 -6.64 18.96 7.28
C THR A 152 -5.77 19.51 6.15
N THR A 153 -6.27 20.50 5.41
CA THR A 153 -5.54 21.15 4.33
C THR A 153 -5.98 22.60 4.15
N SER A 154 -5.06 23.44 3.70
CA SER A 154 -5.37 24.79 3.19
C SER A 154 -5.72 24.78 1.70
N MET A 155 -5.43 23.70 0.98
CA MET A 155 -5.61 23.59 -0.46
C MET A 155 -7.08 23.34 -0.83
N ALA A 156 -7.52 23.94 -1.93
CA ALA A 156 -8.87 23.72 -2.47
C ALA A 156 -8.94 22.38 -3.21
N ALA A 157 -9.92 21.55 -2.86
CA ALA A 157 -10.21 20.32 -3.60
C ALA A 157 -11.08 20.63 -4.84
N ALA A 158 -10.78 19.96 -5.97
CA ALA A 158 -11.51 20.17 -7.23
C ALA A 158 -12.97 19.71 -7.14
N ARG A 159 -13.26 18.69 -6.34
CA ARG A 159 -14.61 18.16 -6.12
C ARG A 159 -14.79 17.71 -4.67
N LYS A 160 -16.06 17.74 -4.22
CA LYS A 160 -16.45 17.14 -2.94
C LYS A 160 -16.02 15.68 -2.88
N ARG A 161 -15.40 15.25 -1.78
CA ARG A 161 -14.81 13.93 -1.53
C ARG A 161 -13.50 13.63 -2.27
N GLN A 162 -12.94 14.56 -3.02
CA GLN A 162 -11.59 14.45 -3.61
C GLN A 162 -10.58 15.29 -2.81
N ASP A 163 -10.71 15.25 -1.52
CA ASP A 163 -9.89 15.95 -0.53
C ASP A 163 -8.89 14.99 0.13
N PRO A 164 -7.88 15.53 0.84
CA PRO A 164 -6.87 14.71 1.52
C PRO A 164 -7.42 13.77 2.58
N GLU A 165 -8.49 14.13 3.28
CA GLU A 165 -9.11 13.26 4.29
C GLU A 165 -9.66 11.98 3.66
N ASN A 166 -10.39 12.09 2.55
CA ASN A 166 -10.91 10.94 1.83
C ASN A 166 -9.79 10.12 1.17
N ALA A 167 -8.73 10.78 0.68
CA ALA A 167 -7.56 10.08 0.12
C ALA A 167 -6.83 9.26 1.18
N TYR A 168 -6.70 9.79 2.40
CA TYR A 168 -6.04 9.12 3.49
C TYR A 168 -6.85 7.96 4.09
N ASN A 169 -8.15 8.20 4.34
CA ASN A 169 -9.00 7.26 5.07
C ASN A 169 -9.69 6.24 4.16
N ASN A 170 -10.09 6.65 2.95
CA ASN A 170 -11.02 5.90 2.10
C ASN A 170 -10.40 5.43 0.78
N ASN A 171 -9.09 5.55 0.62
CA ASN A 171 -8.40 5.12 -0.60
C ASN A 171 -8.96 5.77 -1.89
N MET A 172 -9.37 7.04 -1.78
CA MET A 172 -9.84 7.84 -2.92
C MET A 172 -8.70 8.71 -3.43
N ALA A 173 -8.68 9.00 -4.75
CA ALA A 173 -7.77 10.00 -5.26
C ALA A 173 -8.22 11.40 -4.81
N MET A 174 -7.30 12.21 -4.32
CA MET A 174 -7.54 13.64 -4.14
C MET A 174 -7.15 14.42 -5.39
N TRP A 175 -7.87 15.53 -5.64
CA TRP A 175 -7.58 16.48 -6.70
C TRP A 175 -7.56 17.87 -6.11
N LEU A 176 -6.38 18.50 -6.16
CA LEU A 176 -6.12 19.82 -5.58
C LEU A 176 -5.92 20.85 -6.69
N ILE A 177 -6.48 22.03 -6.49
CA ILE A 177 -6.47 23.10 -7.49
C ILE A 177 -5.27 23.99 -7.23
N ASN A 178 -4.28 23.99 -8.14
CA ASN A 178 -3.18 24.94 -8.20
C ASN A 178 -2.60 25.31 -6.82
N PRO A 179 -2.00 24.35 -6.09
CA PRO A 179 -1.46 24.61 -4.75
C PRO A 179 -0.46 25.80 -4.75
N GLN A 180 -0.57 26.66 -3.77
CA GLN A 180 0.25 27.88 -3.67
C GLN A 180 1.33 27.72 -2.61
N ILE A 181 2.36 28.55 -2.70
CA ILE A 181 3.41 28.62 -1.67
C ILE A 181 2.79 28.82 -0.29
N GLY A 182 3.20 27.99 0.68
CA GLY A 182 2.68 27.99 2.03
C GLY A 182 1.48 27.09 2.25
N ASP A 183 0.85 26.57 1.18
CA ASP A 183 -0.20 25.56 1.30
C ASP A 183 0.34 24.26 1.91
N TYR A 184 -0.55 23.58 2.65
CA TYR A 184 -0.18 22.38 3.37
C TYR A 184 -1.30 21.32 3.40
N ILE A 185 -0.90 20.08 3.65
CA ILE A 185 -1.74 18.98 4.14
C ILE A 185 -1.14 18.53 5.47
N SER A 186 -1.95 18.48 6.52
CA SER A 186 -1.59 17.97 7.84
C SER A 186 -2.31 16.66 8.12
N ILE A 187 -1.56 15.65 8.56
CA ILE A 187 -2.05 14.34 9.01
C ILE A 187 -1.67 14.23 10.50
N ALA A 188 -2.59 14.61 11.38
CA ALA A 188 -2.40 14.61 12.83
C ALA A 188 -2.91 13.27 13.42
N PHE A 189 -2.00 12.39 13.82
CA PHE A 189 -2.36 11.08 14.37
C PHE A 189 -3.06 11.20 15.72
N HIS A 190 -4.06 10.36 15.99
CA HIS A 190 -4.77 10.35 17.26
C HIS A 190 -3.88 9.92 18.43
N SER A 191 -2.86 9.10 18.19
CA SER A 191 -1.83 8.73 19.16
C SER A 191 -0.42 9.00 18.60
N ILE A 192 0.58 9.03 19.48
CA ILE A 192 1.97 9.09 19.06
C ILE A 192 2.32 7.77 18.34
N MET A 193 2.93 7.88 17.19
CA MET A 193 3.23 6.76 16.30
C MET A 193 4.74 6.57 16.17
N ASN A 194 5.18 5.33 16.08
CA ASN A 194 6.49 4.99 15.55
C ASN A 194 6.33 4.67 14.06
N ILE A 195 6.78 5.59 13.19
CA ILE A 195 6.65 5.48 11.74
C ILE A 195 7.90 4.84 11.15
N THR A 196 7.69 3.79 10.36
CA THR A 196 8.75 3.07 9.62
C THR A 196 8.72 3.33 8.13
N GLY A 197 7.60 3.78 7.58
CA GLY A 197 7.48 4.06 6.15
C GLY A 197 6.35 5.03 5.82
N VAL A 198 6.58 5.88 4.82
CA VAL A 198 5.57 6.79 4.25
C VAL A 198 5.72 6.79 2.75
N MET A 199 4.60 6.70 2.03
CA MET A 199 4.56 6.79 0.58
C MET A 199 3.38 7.65 0.13
N PHE A 200 3.67 8.58 -0.79
CA PHE A 200 2.66 9.33 -1.55
C PHE A 200 2.97 9.18 -3.04
N LEU A 201 1.95 8.88 -3.85
CA LEU A 201 2.07 8.85 -5.31
C LEU A 201 1.14 9.91 -5.89
N SER A 202 1.70 10.91 -6.55
CA SER A 202 0.96 11.98 -7.25
C SER A 202 1.13 11.87 -8.77
N GLY A 203 0.30 12.59 -9.54
CA GLY A 203 0.30 12.48 -10.99
C GLY A 203 -0.13 11.10 -11.46
N VAL A 204 -1.29 10.66 -10.96
CA VAL A 204 -1.85 9.35 -11.31
C VAL A 204 -2.75 9.45 -12.54
N PRO A 205 -2.86 8.38 -13.35
CA PRO A 205 -3.79 8.35 -14.47
C PRO A 205 -5.24 8.72 -14.05
N PRO A 206 -5.99 9.46 -14.88
CA PRO A 206 -5.67 9.85 -16.24
C PRO A 206 -4.84 11.13 -16.40
N ALA A 207 -4.34 11.74 -15.33
CA ALA A 207 -3.64 13.03 -15.34
C ALA A 207 -2.21 12.91 -14.76
N PRO A 208 -1.26 12.25 -15.45
CA PRO A 208 0.09 12.01 -14.96
C PRO A 208 0.93 13.28 -14.78
N GLU A 209 0.56 14.37 -15.45
CA GLU A 209 1.24 15.68 -15.31
C GLU A 209 0.76 16.48 -14.10
N ASP A 210 -0.41 16.12 -13.53
CA ASP A 210 -1.00 16.76 -12.36
C ASP A 210 -0.33 16.20 -11.08
N LYS A 211 0.92 16.54 -10.83
CA LYS A 211 1.75 15.96 -9.76
C LYS A 211 2.43 17.01 -8.90
N PHE A 212 2.73 16.63 -7.67
CA PHE A 212 3.72 17.35 -6.85
C PHE A 212 5.12 17.13 -7.42
N GLY A 213 5.99 18.13 -7.25
CA GLY A 213 7.39 18.08 -7.59
C GLY A 213 8.29 18.40 -6.40
N PRO A 214 9.60 18.62 -6.63
CA PRO A 214 10.58 18.90 -5.59
C PRO A 214 10.30 20.15 -4.74
N GLU A 215 9.42 21.04 -5.21
CA GLU A 215 8.89 22.18 -4.46
C GLU A 215 7.92 21.78 -3.33
N THR A 216 7.62 20.51 -3.20
CA THR A 216 6.74 19.99 -2.15
C THR A 216 7.55 19.11 -1.19
N ILE A 217 7.63 19.55 0.06
CA ILE A 217 8.39 18.88 1.12
C ILE A 217 7.46 18.12 2.07
N VAL A 218 7.99 17.07 2.69
CA VAL A 218 7.32 16.32 3.74
C VAL A 218 8.14 16.39 5.01
N SER A 219 7.46 16.77 6.10
CA SER A 219 8.05 16.87 7.43
C SER A 219 7.23 16.09 8.44
N ALA A 220 7.88 15.71 9.55
CA ALA A 220 7.26 15.07 10.70
C ALA A 220 7.45 15.93 11.95
N TYR A 221 6.46 15.88 12.86
CA TYR A 221 6.48 16.56 14.15
C TYR A 221 6.23 15.53 15.24
N ASN A 222 7.04 15.55 16.30
CA ASN A 222 6.98 14.57 17.38
C ASN A 222 6.02 14.93 18.53
N GLY A 223 5.26 16.04 18.39
CA GLY A 223 4.38 16.58 19.44
C GLY A 223 5.04 17.67 20.28
N THR A 224 6.34 17.87 20.18
CA THR A 224 7.06 19.07 20.55
C THR A 224 7.25 19.91 19.28
N SER A 225 7.51 21.19 19.35
CA SER A 225 7.63 22.08 18.18
C SER A 225 8.80 21.74 17.23
N THR A 226 9.40 20.57 17.37
CA THR A 226 10.54 20.15 16.56
C THR A 226 10.07 19.51 15.26
N GLU A 227 10.44 20.15 14.15
CA GLU A 227 10.24 19.65 12.80
C GLU A 227 11.40 18.73 12.40
N ILE A 228 11.07 17.57 11.85
CA ILE A 228 12.00 16.62 11.27
C ILE A 228 11.71 16.56 9.77
N SER A 229 12.65 17.00 8.94
CA SER A 229 12.50 16.87 7.48
C SER A 229 12.62 15.41 7.07
N LEU A 230 11.63 14.92 6.33
CA LEU A 230 11.64 13.55 5.76
C LEU A 230 12.11 13.55 4.31
N GLY A 231 12.07 14.70 3.63
CA GLY A 231 12.48 14.87 2.25
C GLY A 231 11.46 15.64 1.41
N GLN A 232 11.57 15.49 0.10
CA GLN A 232 10.72 16.16 -0.88
C GLN A 232 10.19 15.17 -1.91
N PHE A 233 9.15 15.56 -2.64
CA PHE A 233 8.68 14.78 -3.78
C PHE A 233 9.73 14.72 -4.88
N SER A 234 9.76 13.61 -5.63
CA SER A 234 10.60 13.46 -6.79
C SER A 234 10.01 14.19 -8.00
N GLU A 235 10.80 14.38 -9.06
CA GLU A 235 10.36 14.87 -10.37
C GLU A 235 9.22 14.01 -10.98
N ASN A 236 9.12 12.75 -10.58
CA ASN A 236 8.07 11.84 -11.02
C ASN A 236 6.78 11.94 -10.18
N GLY A 237 6.76 12.78 -9.14
CA GLY A 237 5.60 12.95 -8.26
C GLY A 237 5.49 11.90 -7.17
N ASP A 238 6.57 11.21 -6.85
CA ASP A 238 6.64 10.23 -5.76
C ASP A 238 7.30 10.81 -4.54
N PHE A 239 6.77 10.50 -3.38
CA PHE A 239 7.47 10.63 -2.10
C PHE A 239 7.56 9.27 -1.44
N LEU A 240 8.75 8.88 -1.04
CA LEU A 240 9.00 7.64 -0.34
C LEU A 240 9.98 7.89 0.81
N PHE A 241 9.56 7.55 2.02
CA PHE A 241 10.37 7.57 3.22
C PHE A 241 10.38 6.18 3.85
N HIS A 242 11.55 5.71 4.25
CA HIS A 242 11.74 4.47 4.99
C HIS A 242 12.78 4.66 6.07
N SER A 243 12.52 4.13 7.26
CA SER A 243 13.43 4.20 8.40
C SER A 243 13.26 2.99 9.32
N THR A 244 14.15 2.86 10.30
CA THR A 244 14.03 1.88 11.41
C THR A 244 12.94 2.27 12.41
N GLY A 245 12.43 3.50 12.32
CA GLY A 245 11.35 4.06 13.12
C GLY A 245 11.66 5.47 13.61
N ILE A 246 10.69 6.35 13.47
CA ILE A 246 10.72 7.70 14.03
C ILE A 246 9.44 7.96 14.81
N ILE A 247 9.56 8.72 15.91
CA ILE A 247 8.44 9.09 16.78
C ILE A 247 7.76 10.32 16.21
N VAL A 248 6.48 10.19 15.84
CA VAL A 248 5.72 11.22 15.12
C VAL A 248 4.32 11.35 15.70
N LYS A 249 3.87 12.61 15.86
CA LYS A 249 2.48 12.95 16.16
C LYS A 249 1.74 13.51 14.95
N GLU A 250 2.47 14.16 14.02
CA GLU A 250 1.92 14.77 12.82
C GLU A 250 2.88 14.61 11.64
N LEU A 251 2.34 14.29 10.46
CA LEU A 251 3.01 14.45 9.17
C LEU A 251 2.46 15.69 8.48
N ARG A 252 3.33 16.47 7.86
CA ARG A 252 2.94 17.67 7.11
C ARG A 252 3.58 17.68 5.74
N ILE A 253 2.75 17.82 4.71
CA ILE A 253 3.15 18.07 3.33
C ILE A 253 3.01 19.56 3.13
N LYS A 254 4.06 20.27 2.66
CA LYS A 254 4.08 21.72 2.50
C LYS A 254 4.62 22.09 1.12
N VAL A 255 3.91 23.02 0.47
CA VAL A 255 4.30 23.58 -0.83
C VAL A 255 5.24 24.77 -0.59
N THR A 256 6.41 24.78 -1.21
CA THR A 256 7.43 25.82 -1.06
C THR A 256 7.56 26.76 -2.26
N ALA A 257 6.90 26.43 -3.38
CA ALA A 257 6.74 27.30 -4.54
C ALA A 257 5.37 27.08 -5.19
N ASN A 258 4.85 28.08 -5.90
CA ASN A 258 3.53 27.98 -6.54
C ASN A 258 3.48 26.89 -7.60
N ILE A 259 2.45 26.06 -7.56
CA ILE A 259 2.14 25.03 -8.56
C ILE A 259 1.02 25.59 -9.45
N THR A 260 1.25 25.67 -10.76
CA THR A 260 0.33 26.30 -11.73
C THR A 260 -0.67 25.35 -12.37
N HIS A 261 -0.61 24.08 -12.01
CA HIS A 261 -1.49 23.00 -12.49
C HIS A 261 -2.18 22.32 -11.31
N TRP A 262 -3.17 21.51 -11.60
CA TRP A 262 -3.82 20.69 -10.57
C TRP A 262 -2.85 19.62 -10.07
N VAL A 263 -3.12 19.06 -8.89
CA VAL A 263 -2.36 17.94 -8.36
C VAL A 263 -3.30 16.82 -7.97
N THR A 264 -3.00 15.63 -8.48
CA THR A 264 -3.69 14.39 -8.08
C THR A 264 -2.80 13.55 -7.19
N VAL A 265 -3.34 12.98 -6.12
CA VAL A 265 -2.65 11.97 -5.30
C VAL A 265 -3.60 10.80 -5.09
N ASP A 266 -3.14 9.60 -5.40
CA ASP A 266 -3.95 8.38 -5.27
C ASP A 266 -3.52 7.52 -4.08
N HIS A 267 -2.23 7.33 -3.88
CA HIS A 267 -1.72 6.47 -2.83
C HIS A 267 -1.12 7.29 -1.68
N ILE A 268 -1.76 7.19 -0.51
CA ILE A 268 -1.21 7.65 0.77
C ILE A 268 -1.09 6.42 1.66
N VAL A 269 0.14 5.97 1.92
CA VAL A 269 0.42 4.80 2.75
C VAL A 269 1.36 5.19 3.88
N VAL A 270 0.95 4.89 5.11
CA VAL A 270 1.76 5.12 6.32
C VAL A 270 1.92 3.82 7.07
N HIS A 271 3.14 3.35 7.19
CA HIS A 271 3.51 2.22 8.02
C HIS A 271 3.91 2.73 9.41
N ALA A 272 3.11 2.43 10.41
CA ALA A 272 3.33 2.90 11.76
C ALA A 272 2.73 1.95 12.80
N VAL A 273 3.32 2.00 14.01
CA VAL A 273 2.83 1.29 15.18
C VAL A 273 2.57 2.29 16.29
N PRO A 274 1.41 2.25 16.99
CA PRO A 274 1.17 3.11 18.14
C PRO A 274 2.19 2.84 19.24
N ILE A 275 2.70 3.91 19.84
CA ILE A 275 3.52 3.79 21.05
C ILE A 275 2.55 3.69 22.24
N VAL A 276 2.55 2.51 22.87
CA VAL A 276 1.83 2.31 24.14
C VAL A 276 2.72 2.83 25.25
N GLU A 277 2.34 3.91 25.91
CA GLU A 277 2.96 4.30 27.17
C GLU A 277 2.74 3.16 28.16
N SER A 278 3.82 2.48 28.56
CA SER A 278 3.77 1.53 29.66
C SER A 278 3.43 2.32 30.92
N SER A 279 2.19 2.24 31.38
CA SER A 279 1.84 2.67 32.73
C SER A 279 2.75 1.91 33.71
N SER A 280 3.73 2.61 34.27
CA SER A 280 4.56 2.12 35.35
C SER A 280 3.66 1.74 36.53
N ARG A 281 3.27 0.47 36.59
CA ARG A 281 2.75 -0.11 37.83
C ARG A 281 3.93 -0.16 38.80
N ASN A 282 3.98 0.78 39.70
CA ASN A 282 4.79 0.66 40.90
C ASN A 282 4.38 -0.64 41.63
N ILE A 283 5.18 -1.68 41.51
CA ILE A 283 5.10 -2.85 42.38
C ILE A 283 5.72 -2.42 43.68
N THR A 284 4.88 -1.99 44.63
CA THR A 284 5.27 -1.89 46.02
C THR A 284 5.40 -3.31 46.56
N ILE A 285 6.61 -3.78 46.68
CA ILE A 285 6.91 -5.01 47.45
C ILE A 285 6.75 -4.63 48.92
N LEU A 286 5.65 -5.04 49.53
CA LEU A 286 5.54 -5.06 50.99
C LEU A 286 6.33 -6.26 51.48
N GLY A 287 7.36 -5.97 52.28
CA GLY A 287 8.18 -6.92 52.96
C GLY A 287 7.48 -7.70 54.09
#